data_08d9fdfc725cc8875e851a5a3f93cde2
#
_entry.id   08d9fdfc725cc8875e851a5a3f93cde2
#
_cell.length_a   1.000
_cell.length_b   1.000
_cell.length_c   1.000
_cell.angle_alpha   90.00
_cell.angle_beta   90.00
_cell.angle_gamma   90.00
#
_symmetry.space_group_name_H-M   'P 1'
#
loop_
_entity.id
_entity.type
_entity.pdbx_description
1 polymer ?
#
loop_
_entity_poly.entity_id
_entity_poly.type
_entity_poly.pdbx_seq_one_letter_code
_entity_poly.pdbx_strand_id
1 'polypeptide(L)'
;MVKKIIVVLFLMCMAMPLATFAQQVYTVKPGDSLWKISVRFKIGLSEIIGANPQIKNPSLIYPGQQVNIPDLSAAKSIESQVIQLTNKEREKNGLKPLAADWQLSRVARYKSADMRDKSYFSHTSPTYGSPFTMMGNFGINYRSAAENIAAGQRTPNEVVQSWMNSPGHRKNILSPAYTHIGVGHVTGGNYGHYWTQMFIAK
;
A
#
# COMPACT_ATOMS: atom_id res chain seq x y z
N MET A 1 67.36 -21.15 -11.15
CA MET A 1 66.81 -19.99 -10.45
C MET A 1 65.41 -19.69 -11.03
N VAL A 2 64.33 -20.06 -10.36
CA VAL A 2 62.95 -19.87 -10.85
C VAL A 2 62.43 -18.57 -10.20
N LYS A 3 62.16 -17.55 -11.01
CA LYS A 3 61.59 -16.29 -10.56
C LYS A 3 60.08 -16.48 -10.30
N LYS A 4 59.65 -16.37 -9.04
CA LYS A 4 58.20 -16.32 -8.66
C LYS A 4 57.66 -14.95 -9.03
N ILE A 5 56.70 -14.92 -9.97
CA ILE A 5 55.93 -13.73 -10.29
C ILE A 5 54.74 -13.70 -9.30
N ILE A 6 54.71 -12.69 -8.41
CA ILE A 6 53.58 -12.42 -7.52
C ILE A 6 52.61 -11.52 -8.29
N VAL A 7 51.46 -12.06 -8.68
CA VAL A 7 50.36 -11.27 -9.23
C VAL A 7 49.51 -10.72 -8.07
N VAL A 8 49.61 -9.42 -7.83
CA VAL A 8 48.77 -8.71 -6.86
C VAL A 8 47.46 -8.36 -7.56
N LEU A 9 46.41 -9.09 -7.22
CA LEU A 9 45.06 -8.80 -7.70
C LEU A 9 44.50 -7.60 -6.91
N PHE A 10 44.44 -6.43 -7.54
CA PHE A 10 43.80 -5.23 -6.96
C PHE A 10 42.27 -5.39 -7.08
N LEU A 11 41.62 -5.76 -5.97
CA LEU A 11 40.17 -5.80 -5.90
C LEU A 11 39.64 -4.36 -5.81
N MET A 12 39.23 -3.80 -6.95
CA MET A 12 38.59 -2.49 -7.02
C MET A 12 37.14 -2.61 -6.51
N CYS A 13 36.94 -2.33 -5.22
CA CYS A 13 35.60 -2.20 -4.64
C CYS A 13 34.94 -0.98 -5.27
N MET A 14 34.07 -1.20 -6.28
CA MET A 14 33.16 -0.18 -6.76
C MET A 14 32.11 0.08 -5.66
N ALA A 15 32.29 1.14 -4.89
CA ALA A 15 31.25 1.70 -4.04
C ALA A 15 30.15 2.25 -4.93
N MET A 16 29.06 1.46 -5.11
CA MET A 16 27.86 1.98 -5.73
C MET A 16 27.28 3.07 -4.81
N PRO A 17 27.01 4.28 -5.34
CA PRO A 17 26.36 5.30 -4.55
C PRO A 17 24.98 4.78 -4.15
N LEU A 18 24.74 4.70 -2.84
CA LEU A 18 23.38 4.53 -2.30
C LEU A 18 22.56 5.73 -2.80
N ALA A 19 21.61 5.49 -3.69
CA ALA A 19 20.66 6.50 -4.12
C ALA A 19 19.85 6.92 -2.87
N THR A 20 20.25 7.99 -2.23
CA THR A 20 19.42 8.68 -1.24
C THR A 20 18.26 9.30 -2.00
N PHE A 21 17.09 8.67 -1.95
CA PHE A 21 15.87 9.31 -2.40
C PHE A 21 15.64 10.53 -1.51
N ALA A 22 15.82 11.71 -2.09
CA ALA A 22 15.58 12.96 -1.39
C ALA A 22 14.10 12.99 -1.00
N GLN A 23 13.81 13.16 0.28
CA GLN A 23 12.45 13.33 0.78
C GLN A 23 11.80 14.50 0.02
N GLN A 24 10.68 14.24 -0.64
CA GLN A 24 9.97 15.28 -1.38
C GLN A 24 9.38 16.28 -0.39
N VAL A 25 9.68 17.57 -0.57
CA VAL A 25 9.14 18.67 0.23
C VAL A 25 8.19 19.49 -0.63
N TYR A 26 7.00 19.78 -0.10
CA TYR A 26 6.01 20.63 -0.74
C TYR A 26 5.88 21.95 0.01
N THR A 27 5.92 23.08 -0.71
CA THR A 27 5.65 24.39 -0.15
C THR A 27 4.17 24.70 -0.24
N VAL A 28 3.54 24.94 0.92
CA VAL A 28 2.10 25.25 1.04
C VAL A 28 1.74 26.49 0.25
N LYS A 29 0.67 26.40 -0.52
CA LYS A 29 0.10 27.52 -1.29
C LYS A 29 -1.17 28.05 -0.63
N PRO A 30 -1.60 29.30 -0.93
CA PRO A 30 -2.87 29.81 -0.46
C PRO A 30 -4.03 28.85 -0.78
N GLY A 31 -4.88 28.58 0.21
CA GLY A 31 -6.03 27.68 0.11
C GLY A 31 -5.72 26.19 0.23
N ASP A 32 -4.46 25.79 0.45
CA ASP A 32 -4.10 24.41 0.78
C ASP A 32 -4.54 24.03 2.22
N SER A 33 -4.72 22.74 2.40
CA SER A 33 -4.80 22.06 3.69
C SER A 33 -4.00 20.75 3.60
N LEU A 34 -3.59 20.15 4.72
CA LEU A 34 -2.93 18.84 4.68
C LEU A 34 -3.79 17.79 3.97
N TRP A 35 -5.11 17.87 4.11
CA TRP A 35 -6.04 17.03 3.34
C TRP A 35 -5.90 17.23 1.83
N LYS A 36 -5.97 18.47 1.33
CA LYS A 36 -5.84 18.75 -0.11
C LYS A 36 -4.48 18.32 -0.65
N ILE A 37 -3.42 18.52 0.12
CA ILE A 37 -2.07 18.08 -0.22
C ILE A 37 -2.02 16.55 -0.27
N SER A 38 -2.57 15.85 0.73
CA SER A 38 -2.58 14.39 0.76
C SER A 38 -3.32 13.79 -0.45
N VAL A 39 -4.45 14.37 -0.85
CA VAL A 39 -5.20 13.97 -2.06
C VAL A 39 -4.37 14.18 -3.33
N ARG A 40 -3.70 15.33 -3.46
CA ARG A 40 -2.83 15.65 -4.61
C ARG A 40 -1.72 14.62 -4.80
N PHE A 41 -1.09 14.17 -3.72
CA PHE A 41 -0.02 13.18 -3.75
C PHE A 41 -0.51 11.72 -3.64
N LYS A 42 -1.83 11.50 -3.58
CA LYS A 42 -2.44 10.18 -3.41
C LYS A 42 -1.87 9.42 -2.21
N ILE A 43 -1.76 10.11 -1.08
CA ILE A 43 -1.34 9.58 0.23
C ILE A 43 -2.46 9.83 1.26
N GLY A 44 -2.39 9.19 2.40
CA GLY A 44 -3.36 9.43 3.46
C GLY A 44 -3.04 10.67 4.29
N LEU A 45 -4.07 11.21 4.95
CA LEU A 45 -3.90 12.34 5.86
C LEU A 45 -3.02 11.94 7.07
N SER A 46 -3.17 10.71 7.59
CA SER A 46 -2.34 10.19 8.68
C SER A 46 -0.88 10.03 8.28
N GLU A 47 -0.60 9.59 7.05
CA GLU A 47 0.77 9.46 6.57
C GLU A 47 1.46 10.82 6.44
N ILE A 48 0.73 11.84 5.91
CA ILE A 48 1.32 13.18 5.80
C ILE A 48 1.48 13.84 7.18
N ILE A 49 0.55 13.63 8.12
CA ILE A 49 0.69 14.10 9.51
C ILE A 49 1.89 13.42 10.18
N GLY A 50 2.00 12.10 10.06
CA GLY A 50 3.11 11.33 10.64
C GLY A 50 4.49 11.73 10.09
N ALA A 51 4.57 12.11 8.82
CA ALA A 51 5.80 12.61 8.20
C ALA A 51 6.14 14.06 8.60
N ASN A 52 5.26 14.75 9.36
CA ASN A 52 5.40 16.15 9.73
C ASN A 52 5.15 16.40 11.22
N PRO A 53 5.87 15.76 12.14
CA PRO A 53 5.67 15.90 13.58
C PRO A 53 5.95 17.33 14.09
N GLN A 54 6.64 18.14 13.30
CA GLN A 54 6.89 19.57 13.56
C GLN A 54 5.61 20.41 13.43
N ILE A 55 4.58 19.95 12.70
CA ILE A 55 3.29 20.62 12.57
C ILE A 55 2.41 20.23 13.75
N LYS A 56 2.42 21.09 14.78
CA LYS A 56 1.71 20.82 16.04
C LYS A 56 0.19 20.81 15.89
N ASN A 57 -0.35 21.61 14.97
CA ASN A 57 -1.78 21.63 14.65
C ASN A 57 -1.99 21.27 13.16
N PRO A 58 -2.31 20.00 12.84
CA PRO A 58 -2.53 19.56 11.46
C PRO A 58 -3.68 20.26 10.73
N SER A 59 -4.59 20.89 11.46
CA SER A 59 -5.71 21.66 10.87
C SER A 59 -5.31 23.07 10.46
N LEU A 60 -4.10 23.52 10.81
CA LEU A 60 -3.64 24.88 10.59
C LEU A 60 -2.23 24.89 9.97
N ILE A 61 -2.18 25.14 8.68
CA ILE A 61 -0.94 25.35 7.90
C ILE A 61 -0.98 26.69 7.18
N TYR A 62 0.17 27.26 6.91
CA TYR A 62 0.28 28.59 6.32
C TYR A 62 1.00 28.56 4.97
N PRO A 63 0.65 29.45 4.03
CA PRO A 63 1.40 29.64 2.78
C PRO A 63 2.89 29.85 3.04
N GLY A 64 3.75 29.21 2.27
CA GLY A 64 5.19 29.21 2.45
C GLY A 64 5.74 28.15 3.42
N GLN A 65 4.89 27.54 4.26
CA GLN A 65 5.28 26.45 5.14
C GLN A 65 5.71 25.22 4.34
N GLN A 66 6.76 24.53 4.80
CA GLN A 66 7.23 23.31 4.17
C GLN A 66 6.57 22.08 4.79
N VAL A 67 6.10 21.18 3.91
CA VAL A 67 5.45 19.92 4.28
C VAL A 67 6.21 18.78 3.61
N ASN A 68 6.70 17.85 4.43
CA ASN A 68 7.34 16.64 3.98
C ASN A 68 6.31 15.68 3.38
N ILE A 69 6.54 15.21 2.16
CA ILE A 69 5.70 14.23 1.49
C ILE A 69 6.33 12.85 1.69
N PRO A 70 5.67 11.91 2.40
CA PRO A 70 6.22 10.58 2.60
C PRO A 70 6.34 9.83 1.27
N ASP A 71 7.46 9.16 1.06
CA ASP A 71 7.64 8.28 -0.10
C ASP A 71 6.96 6.93 0.16
N LEU A 72 5.91 6.66 -0.58
CA LEU A 72 5.19 5.39 -0.59
C LEU A 72 5.41 4.59 -1.89
N SER A 73 6.40 4.93 -2.68
CA SER A 73 6.63 4.33 -4.01
C SER A 73 6.82 2.82 -3.94
N ALA A 74 7.59 2.32 -2.98
CA ALA A 74 7.82 0.89 -2.79
C ALA A 74 6.52 0.15 -2.42
N ALA A 75 5.74 0.68 -1.47
CA ALA A 75 4.46 0.09 -1.08
C ALA A 75 3.48 0.10 -2.26
N LYS A 76 3.34 1.22 -2.95
CA LYS A 76 2.48 1.35 -4.13
C LYS A 76 2.89 0.42 -5.26
N SER A 77 4.20 0.17 -5.45
CA SER A 77 4.70 -0.77 -6.44
C SER A 77 4.27 -2.21 -6.13
N ILE A 78 4.42 -2.67 -4.87
CA ILE A 78 3.99 -4.00 -4.42
C ILE A 78 2.47 -4.15 -4.56
N GLU A 79 1.71 -3.17 -4.10
CA GLU A 79 0.24 -3.15 -4.19
C GLU A 79 -0.24 -3.20 -5.66
N SER A 80 0.42 -2.45 -6.54
CA SER A 80 0.14 -2.46 -7.99
C SER A 80 0.41 -3.83 -8.62
N GLN A 81 1.47 -4.53 -8.22
CA GLN A 81 1.75 -5.89 -8.69
C GLN A 81 0.65 -6.87 -8.28
N VAL A 82 0.12 -6.77 -7.05
CA VAL A 82 -1.03 -7.59 -6.61
C VAL A 82 -2.27 -7.31 -7.46
N ILE A 83 -2.55 -6.03 -7.75
CA ILE A 83 -3.68 -5.64 -8.61
C ILE A 83 -3.51 -6.22 -10.02
N GLN A 84 -2.31 -6.12 -10.61
CA GLN A 84 -2.02 -6.67 -11.93
C GLN A 84 -2.19 -8.19 -11.98
N LEU A 85 -1.68 -8.91 -10.97
CA LEU A 85 -1.82 -10.36 -10.87
C LEU A 85 -3.29 -10.77 -10.69
N THR A 86 -4.04 -10.04 -9.85
CA THR A 86 -5.48 -10.24 -9.68
C THR A 86 -6.22 -10.06 -11.01
N ASN A 87 -5.90 -9.02 -11.77
CA ASN A 87 -6.51 -8.76 -13.07
C ASN A 87 -6.15 -9.84 -14.10
N LYS A 88 -4.91 -10.36 -14.09
CA LYS A 88 -4.54 -11.53 -14.93
C LYS A 88 -5.40 -12.76 -14.61
N GLU A 89 -5.69 -13.03 -13.33
CA GLU A 89 -6.59 -14.14 -12.96
C GLU A 89 -8.02 -13.90 -13.45
N ARG A 90 -8.50 -12.66 -13.38
CA ARG A 90 -9.82 -12.28 -13.92
C ARG A 90 -9.88 -12.46 -15.44
N GLU A 91 -8.88 -11.97 -16.17
CA GLU A 91 -8.78 -12.12 -17.64
C GLU A 91 -8.76 -13.59 -18.08
N LYS A 92 -8.01 -14.45 -17.38
CA LYS A 92 -8.00 -15.91 -17.62
C LYS A 92 -9.40 -16.55 -17.45
N ASN A 93 -10.27 -15.93 -16.67
CA ASN A 93 -11.64 -16.38 -16.43
C ASN A 93 -12.68 -15.57 -17.22
N GLY A 94 -12.28 -14.81 -18.25
CA GLY A 94 -13.18 -14.07 -19.15
C GLY A 94 -13.81 -12.82 -18.52
N LEU A 95 -13.26 -12.32 -17.42
CA LEU A 95 -13.78 -11.16 -16.71
C LEU A 95 -12.98 -9.89 -17.05
N LYS A 96 -13.67 -8.75 -17.05
CA LYS A 96 -13.01 -7.44 -17.22
C LYS A 96 -12.05 -7.17 -16.06
N PRO A 97 -10.88 -6.55 -16.29
CA PRO A 97 -9.99 -6.09 -15.23
C PRO A 97 -10.67 -5.04 -14.36
N LEU A 98 -10.31 -5.03 -13.08
CA LEU A 98 -10.74 -4.04 -12.11
C LEU A 98 -9.88 -2.77 -12.23
N ALA A 99 -10.52 -1.61 -12.13
CA ALA A 99 -9.80 -0.35 -12.05
C ALA A 99 -9.16 -0.16 -10.67
N ALA A 100 -7.89 0.23 -10.64
CA ALA A 100 -7.23 0.53 -9.37
C ALA A 100 -7.81 1.82 -8.74
N ASP A 101 -8.15 1.74 -7.46
CA ASP A 101 -8.63 2.86 -6.67
C ASP A 101 -7.64 3.18 -5.55
N TRP A 102 -7.00 4.36 -5.62
CA TRP A 102 -5.96 4.73 -4.66
C TRP A 102 -6.51 5.01 -3.25
N GLN A 103 -7.76 5.50 -3.14
CA GLN A 103 -8.39 5.73 -1.85
C GLN A 103 -8.73 4.40 -1.17
N LEU A 104 -9.21 3.45 -1.96
CA LEU A 104 -9.48 2.10 -1.49
C LEU A 104 -8.18 1.38 -1.08
N SER A 105 -7.09 1.55 -1.85
CA SER A 105 -5.76 1.02 -1.47
C SER A 105 -5.25 1.64 -0.17
N ARG A 106 -5.48 2.93 0.06
CA ARG A 106 -5.17 3.58 1.33
C ARG A 106 -5.93 2.92 2.50
N VAL A 107 -7.24 2.71 2.35
CA VAL A 107 -8.07 2.05 3.39
C VAL A 107 -7.58 0.62 3.64
N ALA A 108 -7.29 -0.13 2.59
CA ALA A 108 -6.73 -1.48 2.68
C ALA A 108 -5.37 -1.49 3.41
N ARG A 109 -4.52 -0.49 3.18
CA ARG A 109 -3.23 -0.36 3.88
C ARG A 109 -3.42 -0.06 5.36
N TYR A 110 -4.39 0.79 5.73
CA TYR A 110 -4.73 1.02 7.13
C TYR A 110 -5.26 -0.24 7.81
N LYS A 111 -6.06 -1.04 7.11
CA LYS A 111 -6.52 -2.35 7.62
C LYS A 111 -5.35 -3.30 7.88
N SER A 112 -4.42 -3.40 6.93
CA SER A 112 -3.20 -4.23 7.09
C SER A 112 -2.32 -3.73 8.23
N ALA A 113 -2.17 -2.41 8.39
CA ALA A 113 -1.42 -1.80 9.49
C ALA A 113 -2.10 -2.06 10.84
N ASP A 114 -3.41 -1.93 10.93
CA ASP A 114 -4.17 -2.18 12.15
C ASP A 114 -4.06 -3.65 12.60
N MET A 115 -4.13 -4.60 11.66
CA MET A 115 -3.90 -6.02 11.96
C MET A 115 -2.50 -6.27 12.53
N ARG A 116 -1.46 -5.63 11.96
CA ARG A 116 -0.10 -5.71 12.46
C ARG A 116 0.05 -5.09 13.85
N ASP A 117 -0.42 -3.86 14.02
CA ASP A 117 -0.14 -3.01 15.19
C ASP A 117 -0.97 -3.45 16.41
N LYS A 118 -2.15 -4.03 16.18
CA LYS A 118 -3.03 -4.60 17.21
C LYS A 118 -2.89 -6.11 17.37
N SER A 119 -1.96 -6.73 16.63
CA SER A 119 -1.65 -8.18 16.73
C SER A 119 -2.88 -9.07 16.56
N TYR A 120 -3.73 -8.80 15.58
CA TYR A 120 -4.89 -9.64 15.24
C TYR A 120 -4.92 -10.01 13.75
N PHE A 121 -5.71 -11.02 13.39
CA PHE A 121 -6.00 -11.40 12.01
C PHE A 121 -7.49 -11.71 11.87
N SER A 122 -8.26 -10.73 11.43
CA SER A 122 -9.72 -10.82 11.30
C SER A 122 -10.25 -9.75 10.34
N HIS A 123 -11.36 -10.02 9.67
CA HIS A 123 -12.09 -9.04 8.90
C HIS A 123 -12.61 -7.87 9.76
N THR A 124 -13.06 -8.16 10.99
CA THR A 124 -13.51 -7.12 11.93
C THR A 124 -12.32 -6.52 12.66
N SER A 125 -12.11 -5.23 12.47
CA SER A 125 -11.08 -4.44 13.14
C SER A 125 -11.57 -4.00 14.52
N PRO A 126 -10.74 -4.10 15.59
CA PRO A 126 -11.05 -3.49 16.87
C PRO A 126 -11.07 -1.95 16.82
N THR A 127 -10.39 -1.35 15.84
CA THR A 127 -10.30 0.10 15.63
C THR A 127 -11.40 0.64 14.73
N TYR A 128 -11.68 -0.07 13.62
CA TYR A 128 -12.50 0.44 12.51
C TYR A 128 -13.82 -0.33 12.30
N GLY A 129 -14.05 -1.42 13.05
CA GLY A 129 -15.23 -2.28 12.87
C GLY A 129 -15.12 -3.18 11.63
N SER A 130 -16.24 -3.47 10.99
CA SER A 130 -16.28 -4.26 9.76
C SER A 130 -15.57 -3.56 8.60
N PRO A 131 -15.10 -4.28 7.57
CA PRO A 131 -14.51 -3.64 6.40
C PRO A 131 -15.47 -2.66 5.70
N PHE A 132 -16.76 -2.95 5.76
CA PHE A 132 -17.81 -2.09 5.20
C PHE A 132 -17.98 -0.79 6.00
N THR A 133 -18.00 -0.89 7.33
CA THR A 133 -17.98 0.28 8.22
C THR A 133 -16.73 1.12 8.01
N MET A 134 -15.58 0.45 7.91
CA MET A 134 -14.30 1.13 7.68
C MET A 134 -14.31 1.89 6.34
N MET A 135 -14.69 1.26 5.24
CA MET A 135 -14.79 1.92 3.94
C MET A 135 -15.71 3.14 3.99
N GLY A 136 -16.88 3.02 4.60
CA GLY A 136 -17.84 4.13 4.77
C GLY A 136 -17.26 5.29 5.58
N ASN A 137 -16.61 5.01 6.71
CA ASN A 137 -15.98 6.03 7.56
C ASN A 137 -14.81 6.77 6.86
N PHE A 138 -14.17 6.12 5.88
CA PHE A 138 -13.13 6.73 5.04
C PHE A 138 -13.69 7.40 3.78
N GLY A 139 -15.03 7.50 3.65
CA GLY A 139 -15.69 8.20 2.54
C GLY A 139 -15.70 7.43 1.23
N ILE A 140 -15.54 6.10 1.26
CA ILE A 140 -15.65 5.25 0.08
C ILE A 140 -17.14 4.94 -0.17
N ASN A 141 -17.66 5.44 -1.28
CA ASN A 141 -19.04 5.16 -1.73
C ASN A 141 -19.04 3.97 -2.69
N TYR A 142 -19.95 3.03 -2.49
CA TYR A 142 -20.08 1.82 -3.31
C TYR A 142 -21.51 1.24 -3.24
N ARG A 143 -21.86 0.43 -4.24
CA ARG A 143 -23.12 -0.35 -4.27
C ARG A 143 -22.95 -1.73 -3.63
N SER A 144 -21.80 -2.35 -3.83
CA SER A 144 -21.41 -3.61 -3.20
C SER A 144 -19.91 -3.64 -2.94
N ALA A 145 -19.49 -4.41 -1.94
CA ALA A 145 -18.08 -4.50 -1.56
C ALA A 145 -17.73 -5.89 -1.04
N ALA A 146 -16.43 -6.20 -1.07
CA ALA A 146 -15.85 -7.40 -0.44
C ALA A 146 -14.43 -7.11 0.03
N GLU A 147 -13.94 -7.99 0.91
CA GLU A 147 -12.58 -7.96 1.41
C GLU A 147 -11.95 -9.35 1.38
N ASN A 148 -10.70 -9.43 0.98
CA ASN A 148 -9.79 -10.55 1.21
C ASN A 148 -8.67 -10.07 2.13
N ILE A 149 -8.29 -10.87 3.12
CA ILE A 149 -7.12 -10.64 3.96
C ILE A 149 -6.18 -11.85 3.89
N ALA A 150 -4.89 -11.59 4.07
CA ALA A 150 -3.87 -12.63 4.17
C ALA A 150 -2.71 -12.17 5.05
N ALA A 151 -1.99 -13.12 5.63
CA ALA A 151 -0.81 -12.84 6.45
C ALA A 151 0.26 -13.92 6.25
N GLY A 152 1.53 -13.52 6.26
CA GLY A 152 2.69 -14.41 6.13
C GLY A 152 3.24 -14.55 4.71
N GLN A 153 2.45 -14.33 3.65
CA GLN A 153 2.92 -14.39 2.27
C GLN A 153 3.92 -13.26 2.01
N ARG A 154 5.07 -13.59 1.44
CA ARG A 154 6.20 -12.66 1.30
C ARG A 154 6.18 -11.88 -0.01
N THR A 155 5.45 -12.37 -1.01
CA THR A 155 5.45 -11.79 -2.35
C THR A 155 4.03 -11.60 -2.91
N PRO A 156 3.85 -10.68 -3.88
CA PRO A 156 2.59 -10.51 -4.60
C PRO A 156 2.07 -11.80 -5.26
N ASN A 157 2.96 -12.62 -5.81
CA ASN A 157 2.59 -13.90 -6.42
C ASN A 157 2.04 -14.87 -5.37
N GLU A 158 2.73 -15.04 -4.24
CA GLU A 158 2.30 -15.94 -3.17
C GLU A 158 0.92 -15.55 -2.63
N VAL A 159 0.67 -14.26 -2.36
CA VAL A 159 -0.60 -13.84 -1.80
C VAL A 159 -1.76 -14.01 -2.77
N VAL A 160 -1.59 -13.67 -4.05
CA VAL A 160 -2.65 -13.85 -5.06
C VAL A 160 -2.92 -15.34 -5.27
N GLN A 161 -1.89 -16.17 -5.35
CA GLN A 161 -2.05 -17.62 -5.46
C GLN A 161 -2.75 -18.21 -4.24
N SER A 162 -2.40 -17.78 -3.02
CA SER A 162 -3.08 -18.19 -1.78
C SER A 162 -4.58 -17.85 -1.81
N TRP A 163 -4.93 -16.63 -2.23
CA TRP A 163 -6.33 -16.25 -2.38
C TRP A 163 -7.06 -17.06 -3.47
N MET A 164 -6.41 -17.31 -4.60
CA MET A 164 -7.01 -18.09 -5.70
C MET A 164 -7.21 -19.57 -5.32
N ASN A 165 -6.41 -20.12 -4.41
CA ASN A 165 -6.56 -21.47 -3.90
C ASN A 165 -7.63 -21.59 -2.79
N SER A 166 -8.14 -20.47 -2.27
CA SER A 166 -9.20 -20.43 -1.26
C SER A 166 -10.56 -20.11 -1.92
N PRO A 167 -11.56 -21.00 -1.84
CA PRO A 167 -12.84 -20.81 -2.53
C PRO A 167 -13.52 -19.47 -2.21
N GLY A 168 -13.50 -19.03 -0.94
CA GLY A 168 -14.09 -17.78 -0.50
C GLY A 168 -13.40 -16.55 -1.09
N HIS A 169 -12.07 -16.51 -1.02
CA HIS A 169 -11.27 -15.41 -1.56
C HIS A 169 -11.32 -15.37 -3.10
N ARG A 170 -11.24 -16.54 -3.74
CA ARG A 170 -11.38 -16.69 -5.20
C ARG A 170 -12.72 -16.15 -5.68
N LYS A 171 -13.82 -16.43 -4.96
CA LYS A 171 -15.16 -15.92 -5.30
C LYS A 171 -15.17 -14.38 -5.36
N ASN A 172 -14.49 -13.70 -4.43
CA ASN A 172 -14.38 -12.24 -4.46
C ASN A 172 -13.57 -11.77 -5.68
N ILE A 173 -12.41 -12.39 -5.96
CA ILE A 173 -11.57 -12.05 -7.10
C ILE A 173 -12.31 -12.22 -8.43
N LEU A 174 -13.07 -13.29 -8.58
CA LEU A 174 -13.77 -13.64 -9.82
C LEU A 174 -15.22 -13.15 -9.88
N SER A 175 -15.64 -12.30 -8.95
CA SER A 175 -16.98 -11.71 -9.01
C SER A 175 -17.10 -10.70 -10.17
N PRO A 176 -18.11 -10.83 -11.06
CA PRO A 176 -18.37 -9.83 -12.09
C PRO A 176 -19.00 -8.55 -11.53
N ALA A 177 -19.47 -8.59 -10.27
CA ALA A 177 -20.17 -7.46 -9.64
C ALA A 177 -19.23 -6.28 -9.33
N TYR A 178 -17.94 -6.51 -9.15
CA TYR A 178 -16.99 -5.47 -8.78
C TYR A 178 -16.36 -4.80 -10.00
N THR A 179 -16.08 -3.50 -9.85
CA THR A 179 -15.49 -2.65 -10.90
C THR A 179 -14.14 -2.05 -10.47
N HIS A 180 -13.88 -1.95 -9.17
CA HIS A 180 -12.67 -1.33 -8.63
C HIS A 180 -12.03 -2.22 -7.56
N ILE A 181 -10.71 -2.05 -7.41
CA ILE A 181 -9.89 -2.77 -6.45
C ILE A 181 -8.94 -1.80 -5.73
N GLY A 182 -8.75 -2.03 -4.44
CA GLY A 182 -7.67 -1.44 -3.65
C GLY A 182 -6.90 -2.53 -2.92
N VAL A 183 -5.59 -2.40 -2.85
CA VAL A 183 -4.71 -3.33 -2.14
C VAL A 183 -3.87 -2.57 -1.15
N GLY A 184 -3.68 -3.13 0.03
CA GLY A 184 -2.80 -2.63 1.08
C GLY A 184 -1.84 -3.71 1.56
N HIS A 185 -0.58 -3.35 1.70
CA HIS A 185 0.48 -4.20 2.21
C HIS A 185 1.31 -3.49 3.25
N VAL A 186 1.59 -4.16 4.36
CA VAL A 186 2.55 -3.71 5.37
C VAL A 186 3.42 -4.86 5.85
N THR A 187 4.64 -4.54 6.28
CA THR A 187 5.59 -5.51 6.86
C THR A 187 5.71 -5.34 8.37
N GLY A 188 6.23 -6.37 9.03
CA GLY A 188 6.45 -6.42 10.48
C GLY A 188 5.39 -7.22 11.22
N GLY A 189 5.35 -7.08 12.56
CA GLY A 189 4.43 -7.83 13.41
C GLY A 189 4.65 -9.34 13.41
N ASN A 190 3.72 -10.09 13.98
CA ASN A 190 3.85 -11.53 14.23
C ASN A 190 3.93 -12.39 12.97
N TYR A 191 3.31 -11.95 11.87
CA TYR A 191 3.28 -12.68 10.60
C TYR A 191 4.30 -12.17 9.57
N GLY A 192 5.04 -11.08 9.87
CA GLY A 192 6.01 -10.47 8.96
C GLY A 192 5.41 -9.68 7.80
N HIS A 193 4.28 -10.13 7.24
CA HIS A 193 3.56 -9.49 6.15
C HIS A 193 2.05 -9.57 6.39
N TYR A 194 1.35 -8.47 6.12
CA TYR A 194 -0.11 -8.39 6.19
C TYR A 194 -0.65 -7.77 4.91
N TRP A 195 -1.68 -8.39 4.35
CA TRP A 195 -2.29 -8.02 3.08
C TRP A 195 -3.79 -7.83 3.24
N THR A 196 -4.29 -6.79 2.62
CA THR A 196 -5.72 -6.55 2.48
C THR A 196 -6.04 -6.22 1.04
N GLN A 197 -7.06 -6.85 0.48
CA GLN A 197 -7.57 -6.60 -0.85
C GLN A 197 -9.05 -6.27 -0.73
N MET A 198 -9.43 -5.07 -1.13
CA MET A 198 -10.80 -4.58 -1.09
C MET A 198 -11.35 -4.43 -2.50
N PHE A 199 -12.60 -4.80 -2.69
CA PHE A 199 -13.33 -4.71 -3.94
C PHE A 199 -14.57 -3.88 -3.76
N ILE A 200 -14.90 -3.05 -4.76
CA ILE A 200 -16.16 -2.29 -4.78
C ILE A 200 -16.77 -2.25 -6.17
N ALA A 201 -18.11 -2.15 -6.21
CA ALA A 201 -18.88 -1.69 -7.37
C ALA A 201 -19.18 -0.20 -7.21
N LYS A 202 -18.82 0.61 -8.16
CA LYS A 202 -19.24 2.01 -8.28
C LYS A 202 -20.40 2.14 -9.24
#